data_40fd36befaec10a87e8d8475928cd017
#
_entry.id   40fd36befaec10a87e8d8475928cd017
#
_cell.length_a   1.000
_cell.length_b   1.000
_cell.length_c   1.000
_cell.angle_alpha   90.00
_cell.angle_beta   90.00
_cell.angle_gamma   90.00
#
_symmetry.space_group_name_H-M   'P 1'
#
loop_
_entity.id
_entity.type
_entity.pdbx_description
1 polymer ?
#
loop_
_entity_poly.entity_id
_entity_poly.type
_entity_poly.pdbx_seq_one_letter_code
_entity_poly.pdbx_strand_id
1 'polypeptide(L)'
;RTKAVWKDVLIHESVQLNSDARLEYLRGGDILHYSIENAAYHHRMIGERYAPLAARQMFEGGRRTTRLKIATAGFTAFLQTYFLKAGFRDGLAGFCIARFAAHHAFLKHLLLWEMQTNAERGIQGAEPEETPHPEFRTPN
;
A
#
# COMPACT_ATOMS: atom_id res chain seq x y z
N ARG A 1 -0.37 31.68 -10.10
CA ARG A 1 0.07 30.44 -10.80
C ARG A 1 0.39 29.39 -9.78
N THR A 2 -0.25 28.21 -9.87
CA THR A 2 -0.01 27.10 -8.97
C THR A 2 1.36 26.51 -9.28
N LYS A 3 2.29 26.54 -8.31
CA LYS A 3 3.67 26.02 -8.47
C LYS A 3 3.80 24.51 -8.22
N ALA A 4 2.75 23.89 -7.69
CA ALA A 4 2.72 22.49 -7.36
C ALA A 4 1.31 21.91 -7.64
N VAL A 5 1.26 20.69 -8.16
CA VAL A 5 0.02 19.96 -8.45
C VAL A 5 0.12 18.56 -7.85
N TRP A 6 -0.95 18.08 -7.23
CA TRP A 6 -1.04 16.69 -6.77
C TRP A 6 -1.07 15.75 -7.97
N LYS A 7 -0.31 14.69 -7.87
CA LYS A 7 -0.35 13.61 -8.85
C LYS A 7 -1.55 12.73 -8.57
N ASP A 8 -2.42 12.56 -9.57
CA ASP A 8 -3.59 11.69 -9.46
C ASP A 8 -3.15 10.21 -9.53
N VAL A 9 -2.95 9.62 -8.35
CA VAL A 9 -2.59 8.21 -8.17
C VAL A 9 -3.36 7.63 -6.99
N LEU A 10 -3.75 6.37 -7.09
CA LEU A 10 -4.55 5.68 -6.07
C LEU A 10 -3.79 5.45 -4.75
N ILE A 11 -2.48 5.35 -4.83
CA ILE A 11 -1.59 5.10 -3.68
C ILE A 11 -0.32 5.93 -3.85
N HIS A 12 0.22 6.40 -2.73
CA HIS A 12 1.42 7.24 -2.68
C HIS A 12 1.26 8.56 -3.42
N GLU A 13 0.29 9.35 -2.95
CA GLU A 13 0.11 10.71 -3.39
C GLU A 13 1.45 11.47 -3.36
N SER A 14 1.75 12.13 -4.45
CA SER A 14 2.98 12.91 -4.57
C SER A 14 2.70 14.25 -5.25
N VAL A 15 3.48 15.25 -4.90
CA VAL A 15 3.38 16.57 -5.49
C VAL A 15 4.32 16.65 -6.68
N GLN A 16 3.80 17.03 -7.84
CA GLN A 16 4.61 17.45 -8.99
C GLN A 16 4.90 18.93 -8.88
N LEU A 17 6.17 19.28 -8.93
CA LEU A 17 6.63 20.65 -8.88
C LEU A 17 6.88 21.15 -10.30
N ASN A 18 6.50 22.40 -10.56
CA ASN A 18 6.88 23.07 -11.78
C ASN A 18 8.39 23.41 -11.77
N SER A 19 8.97 23.60 -12.94
CA SER A 19 10.41 23.88 -13.10
C SER A 19 10.90 25.16 -12.40
N ASP A 20 9.98 26.06 -12.07
CA ASP A 20 10.23 27.32 -11.35
C ASP A 20 9.96 27.22 -9.83
N ALA A 21 9.59 26.03 -9.33
CA ALA A 21 9.33 25.79 -7.92
C ALA A 21 10.64 25.67 -7.14
N ARG A 22 10.74 26.37 -6.02
CA ARG A 22 11.86 26.28 -5.09
C ARG A 22 11.53 25.36 -3.94
N LEU A 23 12.37 24.38 -3.69
CA LEU A 23 12.27 23.47 -2.55
C LEU A 23 13.14 23.98 -1.41
N GLU A 24 12.57 24.06 -0.23
CA GLU A 24 13.30 24.36 0.99
C GLU A 24 13.03 23.28 2.04
N TYR A 25 14.08 22.89 2.77
CA TYR A 25 13.95 21.96 3.88
C TYR A 25 13.59 22.73 5.15
N LEU A 26 12.49 22.33 5.80
CA LEU A 26 12.16 22.80 7.13
C LEU A 26 13.18 22.22 8.13
N ARG A 27 13.90 23.10 8.82
CA ARG A 27 14.83 22.71 9.87
C ARG A 27 14.17 22.91 11.24
N GLY A 28 14.28 21.90 12.12
CA GLY A 28 13.88 22.04 13.52
C GLY A 28 12.43 21.67 13.83
N GLY A 29 11.79 20.82 13.05
CA GLY A 29 10.48 20.28 13.36
C GLY A 29 10.27 18.91 12.72
N ASP A 30 9.86 17.93 13.53
CA ASP A 30 9.44 16.62 13.07
C ASP A 30 7.92 16.54 13.02
N ILE A 31 7.38 15.97 11.95
CA ILE A 31 5.96 15.67 11.86
C ILE A 31 5.76 14.29 12.49
N LEU A 32 5.18 14.24 13.67
CA LEU A 32 4.80 12.97 14.29
C LEU A 32 3.56 12.42 13.61
N HIS A 33 3.73 11.31 12.89
CA HIS A 33 2.65 10.66 12.16
C HIS A 33 2.32 9.29 12.77
N TYR A 34 1.25 9.22 13.54
CA TYR A 34 0.73 7.99 14.13
C TYR A 34 -0.26 7.32 13.15
N SER A 35 0.27 6.60 12.16
CA SER A 35 -0.55 5.98 11.10
C SER A 35 -1.15 4.63 11.48
N ILE A 36 -0.65 3.99 12.53
CA ILE A 36 -1.05 2.64 12.94
C ILE A 36 -1.31 2.65 14.45
N GLU A 37 -2.58 2.49 14.83
CA GLU A 37 -3.00 2.48 16.24
C GLU A 37 -2.70 1.13 16.91
N ASN A 38 -2.99 0.03 16.21
CA ASN A 38 -2.79 -1.33 16.72
C ASN A 38 -2.72 -2.35 15.57
N ALA A 39 -2.40 -3.61 15.93
CA ALA A 39 -2.25 -4.68 14.95
C ALA A 39 -3.55 -5.01 14.20
N ALA A 40 -4.71 -4.95 14.86
CA ALA A 40 -6.01 -5.21 14.23
C ALA A 40 -6.35 -4.11 13.21
N TYR A 41 -6.10 -2.85 13.55
CA TYR A 41 -6.25 -1.72 12.63
C TYR A 41 -5.34 -1.88 11.41
N HIS A 42 -4.05 -2.20 11.62
CA HIS A 42 -3.09 -2.42 10.55
C HIS A 42 -3.53 -3.57 9.62
N HIS A 43 -3.99 -4.69 10.20
CA HIS A 43 -4.49 -5.82 9.43
C HIS A 43 -5.67 -5.42 8.52
N ARG A 44 -6.66 -4.70 9.06
CA ARG A 44 -7.80 -4.20 8.29
C ARG A 44 -7.35 -3.25 7.17
N MET A 45 -6.48 -2.29 7.47
CA MET A 45 -5.95 -1.37 6.47
C MET A 45 -5.26 -2.07 5.30
N ILE A 46 -4.53 -3.15 5.58
CA ILE A 46 -3.91 -3.96 4.53
C ILE A 46 -4.97 -4.67 3.70
N GLY A 47 -5.93 -5.34 4.36
CA GLY A 47 -6.94 -6.16 3.69
C GLY A 47 -7.97 -5.36 2.91
N GLU A 48 -8.49 -4.29 3.51
CA GLU A 48 -9.62 -3.53 2.98
C GLU A 48 -9.21 -2.35 2.10
N ARG A 49 -7.98 -1.83 2.27
CA ARG A 49 -7.56 -0.62 1.57
C ARG A 49 -6.28 -0.80 0.76
N TYR A 50 -5.15 -1.10 1.39
CA TYR A 50 -3.86 -1.04 0.69
C TYR A 50 -3.66 -2.14 -0.35
N ALA A 51 -4.01 -3.38 -0.05
CA ALA A 51 -3.83 -4.48 -0.99
C ALA A 51 -4.82 -4.40 -2.17
N PRO A 52 -6.13 -4.11 -1.97
CA PRO A 52 -7.06 -3.91 -3.08
C PRO A 52 -6.66 -2.74 -4.00
N LEU A 53 -6.33 -1.58 -3.45
CA LEU A 53 -5.89 -0.42 -4.24
C LEU A 53 -4.61 -0.71 -5.02
N ALA A 54 -3.63 -1.39 -4.39
CA ALA A 54 -2.39 -1.78 -5.07
C ALA A 54 -2.65 -2.78 -6.21
N ALA A 55 -3.53 -3.75 -5.99
CA ALA A 55 -3.91 -4.73 -7.02
C ALA A 55 -4.62 -4.04 -8.19
N ARG A 56 -5.56 -3.14 -7.91
CA ARG A 56 -6.28 -2.36 -8.91
C ARG A 56 -5.32 -1.49 -9.73
N GLN A 57 -4.44 -0.73 -9.09
CA GLN A 57 -3.43 0.08 -9.77
C GLN A 57 -2.51 -0.76 -10.67
N MET A 58 -2.13 -1.96 -10.20
CA MET A 58 -1.34 -2.90 -11.01
C MET A 58 -2.12 -3.41 -12.21
N PHE A 59 -3.40 -3.73 -12.03
CA PHE A 59 -4.28 -4.24 -13.08
C PHE A 59 -4.53 -3.19 -14.17
N GLU A 60 -4.89 -1.96 -13.78
CA GLU A 60 -5.10 -0.82 -14.67
C GLU A 60 -3.82 -0.43 -15.41
N GLY A 61 -2.66 -0.56 -14.75
CA GLY A 61 -1.35 -0.39 -15.37
C GLY A 61 -0.90 -1.57 -16.25
N GLY A 62 -1.78 -2.52 -16.57
CA GLY A 62 -1.49 -3.67 -17.44
C GLY A 62 -0.56 -4.72 -16.84
N ARG A 63 -0.23 -4.64 -15.55
CA ARG A 63 0.64 -5.61 -14.88
C ARG A 63 -0.09 -6.93 -14.67
N ARG A 64 0.66 -8.03 -14.81
CA ARG A 64 0.15 -9.39 -14.63
C ARG A 64 0.91 -10.08 -13.50
N THR A 65 0.25 -11.08 -12.91
CA THR A 65 0.84 -11.96 -11.90
C THR A 65 0.70 -13.43 -12.30
N THR A 66 1.45 -14.29 -11.63
CA THR A 66 1.43 -15.74 -11.85
C THR A 66 1.25 -16.47 -10.52
N ARG A 67 0.83 -17.72 -10.56
CA ARG A 67 0.70 -18.57 -9.36
C ARG A 67 2.00 -18.64 -8.55
N LEU A 68 3.14 -18.76 -9.24
CA LEU A 68 4.45 -18.75 -8.61
C LEU A 68 4.73 -17.42 -7.90
N LYS A 69 4.38 -16.30 -8.53
CA LYS A 69 4.54 -14.98 -7.93
C LYS A 69 3.68 -14.82 -6.68
N ILE A 70 2.45 -15.31 -6.68
CA ILE A 70 1.57 -15.31 -5.50
C ILE A 70 2.23 -16.11 -4.38
N ALA A 71 2.68 -17.34 -4.67
CA ALA A 71 3.28 -18.23 -3.67
C ALA A 71 4.56 -17.65 -3.04
N THR A 72 5.36 -16.93 -3.83
CA THR A 72 6.67 -16.43 -3.37
C THR A 72 6.65 -14.98 -2.89
N ALA A 73 5.66 -14.16 -3.26
CA ALA A 73 5.64 -12.73 -2.99
C ALA A 73 5.72 -12.40 -1.48
N GLY A 74 4.96 -13.12 -0.67
CA GLY A 74 4.99 -12.94 0.78
C GLY A 74 6.37 -13.29 1.38
N PHE A 75 6.93 -14.41 0.96
CA PHE A 75 8.24 -14.84 1.44
C PHE A 75 9.36 -13.86 1.05
N THR A 76 9.39 -13.44 -0.20
CA THR A 76 10.40 -12.47 -0.67
C THR A 76 10.27 -11.12 0.03
N ALA A 77 9.04 -10.63 0.26
CA ALA A 77 8.80 -9.40 1.00
C ALA A 77 9.22 -9.50 2.46
N PHE A 78 8.99 -10.65 3.11
CA PHE A 78 9.49 -10.92 4.45
C PHE A 78 11.02 -10.87 4.52
N LEU A 79 11.70 -11.63 3.66
CA LEU A 79 13.17 -11.66 3.62
C LEU A 79 13.75 -10.26 3.37
N GLN A 80 13.17 -9.52 2.42
CA GLN A 80 13.60 -8.16 2.12
C GLN A 80 13.45 -7.24 3.33
N THR A 81 12.30 -7.28 4.02
CA THR A 81 12.03 -6.36 5.12
C THR A 81 12.80 -6.76 6.37
N TYR A 82 12.84 -8.04 6.69
CA TYR A 82 13.46 -8.52 7.94
C TYR A 82 14.97 -8.55 7.86
N PHE A 83 15.54 -9.03 6.75
CA PHE A 83 16.99 -9.16 6.60
C PHE A 83 17.62 -7.98 5.85
N LEU A 84 17.18 -7.66 4.62
CA LEU A 84 17.85 -6.63 3.81
C LEU A 84 17.64 -5.21 4.36
N LYS A 85 16.48 -4.93 4.94
CA LYS A 85 16.20 -3.64 5.64
C LYS A 85 16.57 -3.68 7.12
N ALA A 86 17.24 -4.76 7.56
CA ALA A 86 17.70 -4.95 8.93
C ALA A 86 16.57 -4.88 10.00
N GLY A 87 15.33 -5.24 9.67
CA GLY A 87 14.21 -5.28 10.61
C GLY A 87 14.45 -6.19 11.82
N PHE A 88 15.34 -7.19 11.72
CA PHE A 88 15.74 -8.02 12.87
C PHE A 88 16.38 -7.22 14.01
N ARG A 89 16.92 -6.02 13.74
CA ARG A 89 17.50 -5.14 14.76
C ARG A 89 16.45 -4.49 15.67
N ASP A 90 15.21 -4.42 15.18
CA ASP A 90 14.08 -3.84 15.92
C ASP A 90 13.31 -4.90 16.73
N GLY A 91 13.89 -6.11 16.88
CA GLY A 91 13.31 -7.18 17.67
C GLY A 91 11.92 -7.61 17.19
N LEU A 92 10.99 -7.76 18.14
CA LEU A 92 9.62 -8.18 17.85
C LEU A 92 8.88 -7.19 16.93
N ALA A 93 9.10 -5.89 17.08
CA ALA A 93 8.45 -4.87 16.25
C ALA A 93 8.86 -5.03 14.77
N GLY A 94 10.15 -5.19 14.50
CA GLY A 94 10.63 -5.42 13.14
C GLY A 94 10.15 -6.73 12.54
N PHE A 95 10.02 -7.79 13.35
CA PHE A 95 9.40 -9.05 12.91
C PHE A 95 7.94 -8.85 12.52
N CYS A 96 7.14 -8.15 13.34
CA CYS A 96 5.75 -7.87 13.05
C CYS A 96 5.59 -7.03 11.76
N ILE A 97 6.41 -6.01 11.56
CA ILE A 97 6.42 -5.19 10.34
C ILE A 97 6.74 -6.06 9.12
N ALA A 98 7.73 -6.93 9.20
CA ALA A 98 8.08 -7.84 8.11
C ALA A 98 6.94 -8.82 7.78
N ARG A 99 6.21 -9.31 8.80
CA ARG A 99 5.03 -10.18 8.61
C ARG A 99 3.87 -9.44 7.94
N PHE A 100 3.61 -8.19 8.32
CA PHE A 100 2.59 -7.37 7.66
C PHE A 100 2.98 -7.03 6.22
N ALA A 101 4.24 -6.74 5.94
CA ALA A 101 4.75 -6.53 4.58
C ALA A 101 4.58 -7.79 3.72
N ALA A 102 4.85 -8.97 4.27
CA ALA A 102 4.63 -10.25 3.61
C ALA A 102 3.15 -10.50 3.29
N HIS A 103 2.26 -10.23 4.26
CA HIS A 103 0.82 -10.37 4.08
C HIS A 103 0.30 -9.43 2.98
N HIS A 104 0.69 -8.16 3.00
CA HIS A 104 0.34 -7.20 1.96
C HIS A 104 0.83 -7.65 0.58
N ALA A 105 2.08 -8.11 0.47
CA ALA A 105 2.65 -8.56 -0.80
C ALA A 105 1.93 -9.79 -1.36
N PHE A 106 1.59 -10.76 -0.51
CA PHE A 106 0.79 -11.92 -0.89
C PHE A 106 -0.61 -11.50 -1.37
N LEU A 107 -1.32 -10.74 -0.55
CA LEU A 107 -2.72 -10.39 -0.78
C LEU A 107 -2.91 -9.56 -2.06
N LYS A 108 -2.06 -8.56 -2.31
CA LYS A 108 -2.16 -7.76 -3.54
C LYS A 108 -1.95 -8.59 -4.81
N HIS A 109 -1.06 -9.59 -4.78
CA HIS A 109 -0.87 -10.47 -5.93
C HIS A 109 -2.00 -11.47 -6.10
N LEU A 110 -2.60 -11.94 -5.00
CA LEU A 110 -3.79 -12.78 -5.04
C LEU A 110 -4.97 -12.03 -5.68
N LEU A 111 -5.26 -10.83 -5.19
CA LEU A 111 -6.32 -9.98 -5.72
C LEU A 111 -6.09 -9.60 -7.20
N LEU A 112 -4.84 -9.30 -7.56
CA LEU A 112 -4.50 -9.07 -8.97
C LEU A 112 -4.78 -10.29 -9.85
N TRP A 113 -4.51 -11.48 -9.35
CA TRP A 113 -4.79 -12.72 -10.07
C TRP A 113 -6.29 -12.96 -10.22
N GLU A 114 -7.08 -12.68 -9.20
CA GLU A 114 -8.55 -12.74 -9.25
C GLU A 114 -9.10 -11.78 -10.32
N MET A 115 -8.63 -10.53 -10.34
CA MET A 115 -9.02 -9.54 -11.36
C MET A 115 -8.67 -10.02 -12.78
N GLN A 116 -7.49 -10.61 -12.98
CA GLN A 116 -7.10 -11.18 -14.28
C GLN A 116 -8.04 -12.31 -14.72
N THR A 117 -8.31 -13.26 -13.82
CA THR A 117 -9.14 -14.43 -14.10
C THR A 117 -10.60 -14.03 -14.37
N ASN A 118 -11.13 -13.04 -13.65
CA ASN A 118 -12.47 -12.52 -13.85
C ASN A 118 -12.58 -11.80 -15.20
N ALA A 119 -11.60 -11.00 -15.56
CA ALA A 119 -11.55 -10.34 -16.86
C ALA A 119 -11.51 -11.35 -18.03
N GLU A 120 -10.72 -12.42 -17.89
CA GLU A 120 -10.65 -13.52 -18.89
C GLU A 120 -11.96 -14.29 -19.02
N ARG A 121 -12.73 -14.40 -17.95
CA ARG A 121 -14.05 -15.07 -17.94
C ARG A 121 -15.20 -14.16 -18.37
N GLY A 122 -14.94 -12.88 -18.68
CA GLY A 122 -15.97 -11.90 -18.99
C GLY A 122 -16.89 -11.56 -17.82
N ILE A 123 -16.50 -11.93 -16.60
CA ILE A 123 -17.20 -11.56 -15.38
C ILE A 123 -16.74 -10.14 -15.06
N GLN A 124 -17.61 -9.15 -15.31
CA GLN A 124 -17.37 -7.81 -14.75
C GLN A 124 -17.33 -7.96 -13.23
N GLY A 125 -16.15 -7.75 -12.65
CA GLY A 125 -15.98 -7.82 -11.22
C GLY A 125 -16.99 -6.89 -10.56
N ALA A 126 -17.67 -7.37 -9.54
CA ALA A 126 -18.36 -6.50 -8.62
C ALA A 126 -17.35 -5.43 -8.20
N GLU A 127 -17.66 -4.16 -8.45
CA GLU A 127 -16.87 -3.07 -7.89
C GLU A 127 -16.75 -3.36 -6.40
N PRO A 128 -15.55 -3.31 -5.82
CA PRO A 128 -15.44 -3.42 -4.37
C PRO A 128 -16.37 -2.35 -3.80
N GLU A 129 -17.39 -2.80 -3.07
CA GLU A 129 -18.35 -1.96 -2.38
C GLU A 129 -17.55 -0.87 -1.66
N GLU A 130 -17.79 0.37 -2.04
CA GLU A 130 -17.12 1.52 -1.47
C GLU A 130 -17.44 1.53 0.02
N THR A 131 -16.54 0.93 0.81
CA THR A 131 -16.70 0.96 2.27
C THR A 131 -16.68 2.43 2.68
N PRO A 132 -17.76 2.92 3.31
CA PRO A 132 -17.81 4.32 3.70
C PRO A 132 -16.59 4.63 4.58
N HIS A 133 -15.91 5.73 4.25
CA HIS A 133 -14.81 6.23 5.04
C HIS A 133 -15.19 6.25 6.52
N PRO A 134 -14.45 5.59 7.41
CA PRO A 134 -14.67 5.83 8.82
C PRO A 134 -14.43 7.32 9.09
N GLU A 135 -15.48 8.02 9.48
CA GLU A 135 -15.39 9.42 9.88
C GLU A 135 -14.33 9.53 10.98
N PHE A 136 -13.30 10.32 10.73
CA PHE A 136 -12.32 10.69 11.72
C PHE A 136 -13.04 11.46 12.85
N ARG A 137 -13.43 10.74 13.92
CA ARG A 137 -13.82 11.41 15.17
C ARG A 137 -12.55 11.98 15.78
N THR A 138 -12.40 13.29 15.65
CA THR A 138 -11.46 14.03 16.48
C THR A 138 -11.90 13.88 17.95
N PRO A 139 -11.04 13.38 18.85
CA PRO A 139 -11.35 13.42 20.27
C PRO A 139 -11.39 14.88 20.73
N ASN A 140 -12.48 15.23 21.43
CA ASN A 140 -12.60 16.51 22.15
C ASN A 140 -11.54 16.63 23.23
#